data_5c0905f925903bf0ab86b65a860cfc60
#
_entry.id   5c0905f925903bf0ab86b65a860cfc60
#
_cell.length_a   1.000
_cell.length_b   1.000
_cell.length_c   1.000
_cell.angle_alpha   90.00
_cell.angle_beta   90.00
_cell.angle_gamma   90.00
#
_symmetry.space_group_name_H-M   'P 1'
#
loop_
_entity.id
_entity.type
_entity.pdbx_description
1 polymer ?
#
loop_
_entity_poly.entity_id
_entity_poly.type
_entity_poly.pdbx_seq_one_letter_code
_entity_poly.pdbx_strand_id
1 'polypeptide(L)'
;MCAMLLSTIGDLFMTNVIGIPKDLELMSTVIGAAFFGVAHIIYATCFDSMRKEKDIPIKGVGLLVGLVAVVGTWVALLVVMLTKSSFKPVMFPLISLYLVAIGVNVVNVCIYSFGAKRWNLLNAFGVIVFLVSDILIFLEMLAEIPTREYVWYVYPFGQLFLLLFNTPLSKRGEEYATLYSKCDMKP
;
A
#
# COMPACT_ATOMS: atom_id res chain seq x y z
N MET A 1 10.50 -4.14 8.54
CA MET A 1 10.84 -3.01 9.45
C MET A 1 11.17 -1.72 8.69
N CYS A 2 12.10 -1.70 7.73
CA CYS A 2 12.49 -0.45 7.03
C CYS A 2 11.32 0.31 6.38
N ALA A 3 10.43 -0.40 5.65
CA ALA A 3 9.27 0.25 5.01
C ALA A 3 8.34 0.93 6.01
N MET A 4 8.10 0.30 7.17
CA MET A 4 7.29 0.92 8.24
C MET A 4 7.92 2.18 8.81
N LEU A 5 9.23 2.15 9.06
CA LEU A 5 9.92 3.34 9.56
C LEU A 5 9.82 4.50 8.56
N LEU A 6 9.97 4.21 7.26
CA LEU A 6 9.80 5.22 6.22
C LEU A 6 8.36 5.72 6.14
N SER A 7 7.36 4.84 6.23
CA SER A 7 5.95 5.25 6.30
C SER A 7 5.69 6.14 7.51
N THR A 8 6.21 5.80 8.70
CA THR A 8 6.08 6.62 9.91
C THR A 8 6.75 7.99 9.75
N ILE A 9 7.92 8.06 9.10
CA ILE A 9 8.55 9.34 8.79
C ILE A 9 7.67 10.14 7.82
N GLY A 10 7.13 9.49 6.79
CA GLY A 10 6.16 10.10 5.88
C GLY A 10 4.95 10.68 6.62
N ASP A 11 4.40 9.95 7.59
CA ASP A 11 3.30 10.40 8.44
C ASP A 11 3.63 11.68 9.19
N LEU A 12 4.83 11.80 9.77
CA LEU A 12 5.24 13.00 10.50
C LEU A 12 5.23 14.26 9.62
N PHE A 13 5.61 14.12 8.33
CA PHE A 13 5.54 15.20 7.36
C PHE A 13 4.11 15.50 6.91
N MET A 14 3.31 14.46 6.63
CA MET A 14 1.94 14.62 6.13
C MET A 14 0.98 15.19 7.19
N THR A 15 1.20 14.89 8.47
CA THR A 15 0.38 15.37 9.59
C THR A 15 0.78 16.72 10.12
N ASN A 16 1.89 17.24 9.64
CA ASN A 16 2.49 18.49 10.13
C ASN A 16 2.76 18.50 11.66
N VAL A 17 2.99 17.31 12.26
CA VAL A 17 3.35 17.21 13.70
C VAL A 17 4.65 17.95 14.02
N ILE A 18 5.51 18.10 13.01
CA ILE A 18 6.80 18.79 13.13
C ILE A 18 6.63 20.33 13.16
N GLY A 19 5.40 20.83 12.96
CA GLY A 19 5.13 22.28 13.02
C GLY A 19 5.69 23.06 11.84
N ILE A 20 5.62 22.51 10.64
CA ILE A 20 6.11 23.16 9.41
C ILE A 20 5.23 24.39 9.08
N PRO A 21 5.82 25.53 8.75
CA PRO A 21 5.07 26.72 8.37
C PRO A 21 4.13 26.45 7.17
N LYS A 22 2.99 27.14 7.13
CA LYS A 22 1.95 26.95 6.10
C LYS A 22 2.46 27.20 4.67
N ASP A 23 3.40 28.09 4.49
CA ASP A 23 4.06 28.38 3.21
C ASP A 23 4.90 27.21 2.69
N LEU A 24 5.31 26.29 3.58
CA LEU A 24 6.06 25.06 3.26
C LEU A 24 5.21 23.79 3.30
N GLU A 25 3.90 23.89 3.51
CA GLU A 25 2.99 22.72 3.61
C GLU A 25 3.05 21.82 2.37
N LEU A 26 3.11 22.42 1.19
CA LEU A 26 3.25 21.67 -0.06
C LEU A 26 4.56 20.87 -0.09
N MET A 27 5.67 21.48 0.32
CA MET A 27 6.97 20.81 0.36
C MET A 27 6.97 19.67 1.39
N SER A 28 6.33 19.86 2.54
CA SER A 28 6.11 18.82 3.54
C SER A 28 5.37 17.62 2.97
N THR A 29 4.28 17.88 2.26
CA THR A 29 3.48 16.83 1.61
C THR A 29 4.30 16.06 0.56
N VAL A 30 5.09 16.76 -0.26
CA VAL A 30 5.97 16.14 -1.25
C VAL A 30 7.03 15.25 -0.61
N ILE A 31 7.64 15.71 0.49
CA ILE A 31 8.63 14.94 1.24
C ILE A 31 7.97 13.70 1.86
N GLY A 32 6.80 13.85 2.49
CA GLY A 32 6.02 12.74 3.04
C GLY A 32 5.68 11.70 1.97
N ALA A 33 5.18 12.14 0.81
CA ALA A 33 4.88 11.27 -0.32
C ALA A 33 6.13 10.55 -0.86
N ALA A 34 7.29 11.18 -0.86
CA ALA A 34 8.55 10.54 -1.26
C ALA A 34 8.93 9.40 -0.31
N PHE A 35 8.82 9.59 1.01
CA PHE A 35 9.05 8.53 1.99
C PHE A 35 8.07 7.36 1.82
N PHE A 36 6.79 7.63 1.61
CA PHE A 36 5.80 6.60 1.31
C PHE A 36 6.10 5.87 -0.01
N GLY A 37 6.47 6.60 -1.06
CA GLY A 37 6.85 6.01 -2.36
C GLY A 37 8.00 5.00 -2.22
N VAL A 38 9.05 5.37 -1.47
CA VAL A 38 10.17 4.45 -1.16
C VAL A 38 9.69 3.27 -0.32
N ALA A 39 8.83 3.49 0.67
CA ALA A 39 8.26 2.41 1.46
C ALA A 39 7.47 1.40 0.59
N HIS A 40 6.68 1.88 -0.37
CA HIS A 40 5.94 1.03 -1.32
C HIS A 40 6.88 0.20 -2.21
N ILE A 41 7.98 0.77 -2.68
CA ILE A 41 8.99 0.03 -3.46
C ILE A 41 9.60 -1.08 -2.60
N ILE A 42 9.91 -0.81 -1.32
CA ILE A 42 10.45 -1.83 -0.41
C ILE A 42 9.40 -2.93 -0.16
N TYR A 43 8.14 -2.59 0.07
CA TYR A 43 7.07 -3.59 0.19
C TYR A 43 6.95 -4.44 -1.08
N ALA A 44 6.91 -3.79 -2.25
CA ALA A 44 6.83 -4.48 -3.54
C ALA A 44 7.97 -5.48 -3.74
N THR A 45 9.21 -5.09 -3.43
CA THR A 45 10.38 -5.98 -3.54
C THR A 45 10.33 -7.14 -2.54
N CYS A 46 9.84 -6.91 -1.32
CA CYS A 46 9.64 -7.97 -0.33
C CYS A 46 8.60 -8.99 -0.82
N PHE A 47 7.46 -8.54 -1.32
CA PHE A 47 6.41 -9.45 -1.82
C PHE A 47 6.84 -10.18 -3.10
N ASP A 48 7.59 -9.54 -4.00
CA ASP A 48 8.17 -10.20 -5.17
C ASP A 48 9.18 -11.28 -4.77
N SER A 49 10.01 -11.03 -3.77
CA SER A 49 10.95 -12.01 -3.23
C SER A 49 10.21 -13.21 -2.62
N MET A 50 9.18 -12.98 -1.80
CA MET A 50 8.35 -14.04 -1.23
C MET A 50 7.60 -14.84 -2.30
N ARG A 51 7.15 -14.16 -3.36
CA ARG A 51 6.52 -14.78 -4.53
C ARG A 51 7.49 -15.75 -5.23
N LYS A 52 8.72 -15.28 -5.48
CA LYS A 52 9.77 -16.09 -6.12
C LYS A 52 10.16 -17.30 -5.25
N GLU A 53 10.31 -17.11 -3.94
CA GLU A 53 10.62 -18.19 -2.99
C GLU A 53 9.55 -19.31 -3.01
N LYS A 54 8.28 -18.96 -3.30
CA LYS A 54 7.16 -19.92 -3.37
C LYS A 54 6.78 -20.35 -4.80
N ASP A 55 7.60 -20.02 -5.80
CA ASP A 55 7.35 -20.31 -7.22
C ASP A 55 5.97 -19.89 -7.73
N ILE A 56 5.42 -18.77 -7.19
CA ILE A 56 4.13 -18.25 -7.61
C ILE A 56 4.28 -17.51 -8.95
N PRO A 57 3.58 -17.93 -10.01
CA PRO A 57 3.69 -17.30 -11.33
C PRO A 57 3.03 -15.90 -11.38
N ILE A 58 3.57 -15.01 -12.24
CA ILE A 58 2.99 -13.69 -12.52
C ILE A 58 1.82 -13.88 -13.51
N LYS A 59 0.71 -14.40 -13.03
CA LYS A 59 -0.50 -14.61 -13.83
C LYS A 59 -1.71 -14.84 -12.95
N GLY A 60 -2.89 -14.90 -13.56
CA GLY A 60 -4.12 -15.26 -12.89
C GLY A 60 -4.83 -14.10 -12.21
N VAL A 61 -5.71 -14.45 -11.27
CA VAL A 61 -6.64 -13.52 -10.63
C VAL A 61 -5.92 -12.39 -9.89
N GLY A 62 -4.80 -12.68 -9.22
CA GLY A 62 -4.05 -11.67 -8.48
C GLY A 62 -3.51 -10.55 -9.36
N LEU A 63 -2.97 -10.89 -10.54
CA LEU A 63 -2.53 -9.90 -11.51
C LEU A 63 -3.71 -9.05 -12.02
N LEU A 64 -4.83 -9.69 -12.35
CA LEU A 64 -6.03 -9.00 -12.83
C LEU A 64 -6.58 -8.04 -11.78
N VAL A 65 -6.74 -8.49 -10.54
CA VAL A 65 -7.23 -7.65 -9.41
C VAL A 65 -6.29 -6.47 -9.18
N GLY A 66 -4.98 -6.70 -9.15
CA GLY A 66 -3.99 -5.64 -8.96
C GLY A 66 -4.04 -4.60 -10.08
N LEU A 67 -4.09 -5.03 -11.33
CA LEU A 67 -4.17 -4.13 -12.48
C LEU A 67 -5.48 -3.34 -12.51
N VAL A 68 -6.63 -3.99 -12.24
CA VAL A 68 -7.93 -3.31 -12.18
C VAL A 68 -7.94 -2.24 -11.09
N ALA A 69 -7.39 -2.54 -9.90
CA ALA A 69 -7.29 -1.57 -8.81
C ALA A 69 -6.43 -0.35 -9.22
N VAL A 70 -5.25 -0.57 -9.80
CA VAL A 70 -4.33 0.49 -10.20
C VAL A 70 -4.91 1.33 -11.36
N VAL A 71 -5.38 0.68 -12.42
CA VAL A 71 -5.95 1.37 -13.59
C VAL A 71 -7.23 2.12 -13.19
N GLY A 72 -8.09 1.49 -12.37
CA GLY A 72 -9.30 2.13 -11.85
C GLY A 72 -8.98 3.39 -11.03
N THR A 73 -7.95 3.34 -10.18
CA THR A 73 -7.46 4.52 -9.44
C THR A 73 -6.97 5.61 -10.39
N TRP A 74 -6.16 5.26 -11.39
CA TRP A 74 -5.68 6.21 -12.39
C TRP A 74 -6.82 6.91 -13.12
N VAL A 75 -7.80 6.13 -13.62
CA VAL A 75 -8.98 6.66 -14.31
C VAL A 75 -9.79 7.56 -13.38
N ALA A 76 -10.05 7.14 -12.14
CA ALA A 76 -10.79 7.94 -11.17
C ALA A 76 -10.12 9.29 -10.89
N LEU A 77 -8.80 9.29 -10.64
CA LEU A 77 -8.06 10.53 -10.42
C LEU A 77 -8.00 11.40 -11.66
N LEU A 78 -7.85 10.81 -12.85
CA LEU A 78 -7.88 11.55 -14.11
C LEU A 78 -9.24 12.26 -14.30
N VAL A 79 -10.36 11.57 -14.02
CA VAL A 79 -11.70 12.17 -14.09
C VAL A 79 -11.82 13.33 -13.11
N VAL A 80 -11.36 13.17 -11.87
CA VAL A 80 -11.37 14.26 -10.86
C VAL A 80 -10.55 15.45 -11.38
N MET A 81 -9.38 15.20 -11.92
CA MET A 81 -8.50 16.25 -12.46
C MET A 81 -9.13 17.01 -13.62
N LEU A 82 -9.81 16.31 -14.55
CA LEU A 82 -10.45 16.92 -15.71
C LEU A 82 -11.75 17.68 -15.36
N THR A 83 -12.40 17.33 -14.27
CA THR A 83 -13.68 17.92 -13.87
C THR A 83 -13.54 19.08 -12.87
N LYS A 84 -12.39 19.19 -12.19
CA LYS A 84 -12.15 20.24 -11.18
C LYS A 84 -11.30 21.38 -11.75
N SER A 85 -11.82 22.58 -11.65
CA SER A 85 -11.14 23.82 -12.13
C SER A 85 -9.94 24.24 -11.26
N SER A 86 -9.83 23.72 -10.03
CA SER A 86 -8.74 24.03 -9.08
C SER A 86 -7.45 23.21 -9.31
N PHE A 87 -7.42 22.42 -10.37
CA PHE A 87 -6.28 21.55 -10.67
C PHE A 87 -4.96 22.31 -10.85
N LYS A 88 -3.92 21.87 -10.13
CA LYS A 88 -2.56 22.41 -10.23
C LYS A 88 -1.71 21.49 -11.13
N PRO A 89 -1.38 21.89 -12.39
CA PRO A 89 -0.66 21.03 -13.34
C PRO A 89 0.69 20.50 -12.82
N VAL A 90 1.34 21.28 -11.94
CA VAL A 90 2.63 20.91 -11.30
C VAL A 90 2.50 19.64 -10.44
N MET A 91 1.32 19.33 -9.91
CA MET A 91 1.10 18.16 -9.07
C MET A 91 1.01 16.86 -9.87
N PHE A 92 0.68 16.93 -11.15
CA PHE A 92 0.45 15.74 -11.97
C PHE A 92 1.65 14.80 -12.06
N PRO A 93 2.89 15.27 -12.33
CA PRO A 93 4.05 14.39 -12.36
C PRO A 93 4.35 13.71 -11.03
N LEU A 94 4.18 14.44 -9.93
CA LEU A 94 4.42 13.91 -8.57
C LEU A 94 3.43 12.82 -8.22
N ILE A 95 2.14 13.06 -8.43
CA ILE A 95 1.07 12.09 -8.18
C ILE A 95 1.26 10.88 -9.09
N SER A 96 1.62 11.08 -10.35
CA SER A 96 1.88 10.01 -11.30
C SER A 96 3.04 9.12 -10.86
N LEU A 97 4.16 9.71 -10.45
CA LEU A 97 5.31 8.95 -9.94
C LEU A 97 4.96 8.14 -8.69
N TYR A 98 4.22 8.76 -7.77
CA TYR A 98 3.74 8.09 -6.57
C TYR A 98 2.79 6.93 -6.90
N LEU A 99 1.83 7.15 -7.83
CA LEU A 99 0.91 6.10 -8.27
C LEU A 99 1.61 4.91 -8.94
N VAL A 100 2.74 5.15 -9.62
CA VAL A 100 3.57 4.05 -10.13
C VAL A 100 4.15 3.25 -8.96
N ALA A 101 4.71 3.91 -7.95
CA ALA A 101 5.31 3.22 -6.80
C ALA A 101 4.28 2.36 -6.02
N ILE A 102 3.12 2.95 -5.68
CA ILE A 102 2.06 2.19 -5.00
C ILE A 102 1.45 1.14 -5.92
N GLY A 103 1.31 1.43 -7.22
CA GLY A 103 0.77 0.48 -8.20
C GLY A 103 1.60 -0.78 -8.30
N VAL A 104 2.93 -0.67 -8.35
CA VAL A 104 3.84 -1.83 -8.32
C VAL A 104 3.67 -2.63 -7.04
N ASN A 105 3.52 -1.96 -5.90
CA ASN A 105 3.25 -2.64 -4.62
C ASN A 105 1.91 -3.38 -4.65
N VAL A 106 0.82 -2.71 -5.05
CA VAL A 106 -0.53 -3.32 -5.13
C VAL A 106 -0.52 -4.57 -6.01
N VAL A 107 0.08 -4.49 -7.20
CA VAL A 107 0.15 -5.63 -8.12
C VAL A 107 0.93 -6.80 -7.51
N ASN A 108 2.11 -6.56 -6.93
CA ASN A 108 2.94 -7.62 -6.33
C ASN A 108 2.25 -8.28 -5.13
N VAL A 109 1.64 -7.47 -4.25
CA VAL A 109 0.89 -8.00 -3.10
C VAL A 109 -0.30 -8.84 -3.56
N CYS A 110 -1.06 -8.38 -4.55
CA CYS A 110 -2.20 -9.14 -5.08
C CYS A 110 -1.75 -10.46 -5.73
N ILE A 111 -0.70 -10.45 -6.57
CA ILE A 111 -0.17 -11.68 -7.20
C ILE A 111 0.24 -12.68 -6.11
N TYR A 112 1.01 -12.24 -5.12
CA TYR A 112 1.43 -13.09 -4.00
C TYR A 112 0.25 -13.63 -3.22
N SER A 113 -0.70 -12.78 -2.87
CA SER A 113 -1.84 -13.12 -2.01
C SER A 113 -2.78 -14.13 -2.65
N PHE A 114 -3.10 -13.96 -3.92
CA PHE A 114 -3.97 -14.87 -4.66
C PHE A 114 -3.26 -16.16 -5.10
N GLY A 115 -1.95 -16.14 -5.22
CA GLY A 115 -1.14 -17.32 -5.57
C GLY A 115 -0.73 -18.18 -4.38
N ALA A 116 -0.80 -17.64 -3.17
CA ALA A 116 -0.40 -18.29 -1.94
C ALA A 116 -1.62 -18.90 -1.19
N LYS A 117 -1.44 -19.30 0.07
CA LYS A 117 -2.52 -19.86 0.89
C LYS A 117 -3.61 -18.83 1.18
N ARG A 118 -4.83 -19.32 1.47
CA ARG A 118 -6.07 -18.53 1.69
C ARG A 118 -5.93 -17.36 2.67
N TRP A 119 -5.12 -17.49 3.72
CA TRP A 119 -4.89 -16.43 4.71
C TRP A 119 -4.14 -15.21 4.16
N ASN A 120 -3.40 -15.38 3.08
CA ASN A 120 -2.66 -14.27 2.47
C ASN A 120 -3.58 -13.28 1.72
N LEU A 121 -4.87 -13.62 1.51
CA LEU A 121 -5.86 -12.68 0.96
C LEU A 121 -6.04 -11.44 1.83
N LEU A 122 -5.73 -11.53 3.13
CA LEU A 122 -5.74 -10.38 4.02
C LEU A 122 -4.66 -9.35 3.66
N ASN A 123 -3.54 -9.79 3.07
CA ASN A 123 -2.54 -8.85 2.54
C ASN A 123 -3.08 -8.08 1.32
N ALA A 124 -3.80 -8.77 0.41
CA ALA A 124 -4.45 -8.12 -0.72
C ALA A 124 -5.51 -7.12 -0.23
N PHE A 125 -6.30 -7.49 0.76
CA PHE A 125 -7.24 -6.59 1.42
C PHE A 125 -6.51 -5.38 2.01
N GLY A 126 -5.43 -5.60 2.76
CA GLY A 126 -4.62 -4.53 3.38
C GLY A 126 -4.06 -3.53 2.36
N VAL A 127 -3.49 -4.01 1.25
CA VAL A 127 -2.94 -3.13 0.22
C VAL A 127 -4.02 -2.34 -0.53
N ILE A 128 -5.22 -2.91 -0.73
CA ILE A 128 -6.36 -2.19 -1.32
C ILE A 128 -6.87 -1.12 -0.36
N VAL A 129 -7.00 -1.43 0.93
CA VAL A 129 -7.38 -0.46 1.96
C VAL A 129 -6.36 0.68 2.03
N PHE A 130 -5.06 0.35 1.92
CA PHE A 130 -4.01 1.35 1.85
C PHE A 130 -4.17 2.25 0.61
N LEU A 131 -4.39 1.67 -0.57
CA LEU A 131 -4.65 2.41 -1.80
C LEU A 131 -5.86 3.35 -1.67
N VAL A 132 -6.93 2.91 -0.99
CA VAL A 132 -8.10 3.75 -0.70
C VAL A 132 -7.71 4.95 0.16
N SER A 133 -6.86 4.75 1.18
CA SER A 133 -6.40 5.87 2.01
C SER A 133 -5.62 6.90 1.21
N ASP A 134 -4.79 6.47 0.27
CA ASP A 134 -4.04 7.38 -0.60
C ASP A 134 -4.95 8.13 -1.59
N ILE A 135 -5.99 7.46 -2.11
CA ILE A 135 -7.02 8.13 -2.92
C ILE A 135 -7.68 9.25 -2.11
N LEU A 136 -8.01 9.02 -0.83
CA LEU A 136 -8.59 10.05 0.03
C LEU A 136 -7.65 11.26 0.20
N ILE A 137 -6.35 11.04 0.35
CA ILE A 137 -5.34 12.11 0.39
C ILE A 137 -5.34 12.90 -0.93
N PHE A 138 -5.35 12.20 -2.07
CA PHE A 138 -5.37 12.87 -3.37
C PHE A 138 -6.67 13.64 -3.62
N LEU A 139 -7.82 13.14 -3.18
CA LEU A 139 -9.09 13.86 -3.28
C LEU A 139 -9.07 15.16 -2.48
N GLU A 140 -8.46 15.18 -1.30
CA GLU A 140 -8.28 16.41 -0.54
C GLU A 140 -7.35 17.39 -1.27
N MET A 141 -6.22 16.90 -1.78
CA MET A 141 -5.24 17.75 -2.47
C MET A 141 -5.73 18.30 -3.80
N LEU A 142 -6.45 17.49 -4.59
CA LEU A 142 -6.84 17.82 -5.97
C LEU A 142 -8.23 18.41 -6.07
N ALA A 143 -9.14 18.00 -5.21
CA ALA A 143 -10.56 18.36 -5.29
C ALA A 143 -11.04 19.20 -4.10
N GLU A 144 -10.15 19.47 -3.14
CA GLU A 144 -10.46 20.20 -1.89
C GLU A 144 -11.63 19.54 -1.12
N ILE A 145 -11.79 18.21 -1.26
CA ILE A 145 -12.78 17.44 -0.53
C ILE A 145 -12.20 17.11 0.85
N PRO A 146 -12.83 17.48 1.97
CA PRO A 146 -12.29 17.25 3.31
C PRO A 146 -12.35 15.77 3.68
N THR A 147 -11.34 15.01 3.29
CA THR A 147 -11.25 13.55 3.48
C THR A 147 -10.21 13.14 4.52
N ARG A 148 -9.40 14.09 5.04
CA ARG A 148 -8.27 13.84 5.96
C ARG A 148 -8.66 13.03 7.19
N GLU A 149 -9.82 13.27 7.76
CA GLU A 149 -10.30 12.52 8.94
C GLU A 149 -10.48 11.04 8.63
N TYR A 150 -10.99 10.70 7.45
CA TYR A 150 -11.21 9.31 7.04
C TYR A 150 -9.91 8.56 6.80
N VAL A 151 -8.84 9.25 6.37
CA VAL A 151 -7.50 8.66 6.19
C VAL A 151 -7.02 8.01 7.49
N TRP A 152 -7.20 8.69 8.63
CA TRP A 152 -6.77 8.21 9.94
C TRP A 152 -7.51 6.96 10.43
N TYR A 153 -8.70 6.70 9.92
CA TYR A 153 -9.40 5.45 10.19
C TYR A 153 -8.95 4.33 9.23
N VAL A 154 -8.79 4.64 7.96
CA VAL A 154 -8.53 3.64 6.90
C VAL A 154 -7.06 3.20 6.88
N TYR A 155 -6.12 4.13 6.95
CA TYR A 155 -4.68 3.88 6.85
C TYR A 155 -4.13 2.86 7.87
N PRO A 156 -4.42 2.97 9.19
CA PRO A 156 -3.90 2.01 10.16
C PRO A 156 -4.37 0.58 9.90
N PHE A 157 -5.59 0.40 9.41
CA PHE A 157 -6.08 -0.94 9.03
C PHE A 157 -5.30 -1.50 7.84
N GLY A 158 -5.03 -0.69 6.82
CA GLY A 158 -4.18 -1.10 5.69
C GLY A 158 -2.81 -1.59 6.15
N GLN A 159 -2.14 -0.80 7.01
CA GLN A 159 -0.85 -1.14 7.59
C GLN A 159 -0.92 -2.42 8.44
N LEU A 160 -1.93 -2.54 9.30
CA LEU A 160 -2.12 -3.69 10.17
C LEU A 160 -2.22 -4.99 9.35
N PHE A 161 -3.04 -5.02 8.29
CA PHE A 161 -3.21 -6.20 7.46
C PHE A 161 -1.97 -6.54 6.63
N LEU A 162 -1.22 -5.54 6.17
CA LEU A 162 0.06 -5.77 5.50
C LEU A 162 1.12 -6.38 6.42
N LEU A 163 1.07 -6.07 7.71
CA LEU A 163 2.08 -6.47 8.68
C LEU A 163 1.79 -7.80 9.36
N LEU A 164 0.56 -8.02 9.84
CA LEU A 164 0.20 -9.16 10.67
C LEU A 164 0.47 -10.50 9.99
N PHE A 165 0.33 -10.57 8.67
CA PHE A 165 0.42 -11.83 7.94
C PHE A 165 1.79 -12.08 7.32
N ASN A 166 2.74 -11.15 7.46
CA ASN A 166 4.13 -11.27 7.03
C ASN A 166 5.13 -11.33 8.19
N THR A 167 4.66 -11.42 9.42
CA THR A 167 5.54 -11.48 10.60
C THR A 167 6.11 -12.90 10.79
N PRO A 168 7.28 -13.04 11.43
CA PRO A 168 7.85 -14.34 11.84
C PRO A 168 6.92 -15.20 12.68
N LEU A 169 5.89 -14.60 13.33
CA LEU A 169 4.84 -15.32 14.06
C LEU A 169 4.00 -16.23 13.15
N SER A 170 3.74 -15.81 11.91
CA SER A 170 3.08 -16.66 10.90
C SER A 170 3.96 -17.85 10.50
N LYS A 171 5.27 -17.64 10.34
CA LYS A 171 6.22 -18.74 10.06
C LYS A 171 6.33 -19.72 11.22
N ARG A 172 6.35 -19.25 12.48
CA ARG A 172 6.32 -20.13 13.67
C ARG A 172 5.03 -20.92 13.76
N GLY A 173 3.88 -20.32 13.49
CA GLY A 173 2.61 -21.03 13.45
C GLY A 173 2.56 -22.16 12.43
N GLU A 174 3.12 -21.95 11.23
CA GLU A 174 3.25 -23.00 10.19
C GLU A 174 4.25 -24.09 10.60
N GLU A 175 5.33 -23.73 11.25
CA GLU A 175 6.36 -24.67 11.75
C GLU A 175 5.80 -25.54 12.89
N TYR A 176 5.05 -24.95 13.82
CA TYR A 176 4.33 -25.70 14.87
C TYR A 176 3.25 -26.61 14.27
N ALA A 177 2.45 -26.14 13.32
CA ALA A 177 1.43 -26.96 12.67
C ALA A 177 2.03 -28.15 11.91
N THR A 178 3.20 -27.97 11.25
CA THR A 178 3.94 -29.06 10.61
C THR A 178 4.59 -30.02 11.59
N LEU A 179 5.03 -29.55 12.75
CA LEU A 179 5.55 -30.40 13.82
C LEU A 179 4.44 -31.25 14.43
N TYR A 180 3.27 -30.67 14.73
CA TYR A 180 2.12 -31.40 15.26
C TYR A 180 1.60 -32.46 14.28
N SER A 181 1.48 -32.14 12.98
CA SER A 181 1.05 -33.13 11.98
C SER A 181 2.00 -34.29 11.82
N LYS A 182 3.30 -34.11 12.08
CA LYS A 182 4.30 -35.19 12.08
C LYS A 182 4.26 -36.04 13.35
N CYS A 183 3.81 -35.50 14.49
CA CYS A 183 3.64 -36.26 15.73
C CYS A 183 2.41 -37.15 15.69
N ASP A 184 1.32 -36.72 15.03
CA ASP A 184 0.08 -37.51 14.94
C ASP A 184 0.13 -38.66 13.92
N MET A 185 1.21 -38.76 13.13
CA MET A 185 1.37 -39.83 12.14
C MET A 185 2.29 -40.99 12.60
N LYS A 186 2.55 -41.13 13.91
CA LYS A 186 3.20 -42.34 14.43
C LYS A 186 2.14 -43.23 15.04
N PRO A 187 1.91 -44.43 14.44
CA PRO A 187 1.05 -45.48 15.01
C PRO A 187 1.64 -46.05 16.28
#